data_d05f8695f37d06332105d40a4ec60a21
#
_entry.id   d05f8695f37d06332105d40a4ec60a21
#
_cell.length_a   1.000
_cell.length_b   1.000
_cell.length_c   1.000
_cell.angle_alpha   90.00
_cell.angle_beta   90.00
_cell.angle_gamma   90.00
#
_symmetry.space_group_name_H-M   'P 1'
#
loop_
_entity.id
_entity.type
_entity.pdbx_description
1 polymer ?
#
loop_
_entity_poly.entity_id
_entity_poly.type
_entity_poly.pdbx_seq_one_letter_code
_entity_poly.pdbx_strand_id
1 'polypeptide(L)'
;MKSTLKNACYAMALIAGISSCSKDKSNDLISENKGNYILTVTPVASTGVADYLLTADNLESGTLSTAGNGLEQDGTFRYYVTTNNKFFSMLYGQGNPGAVTTYNIQNGKLSKLSNFQTETVQAFAPVNNDLLLVKIPRTYGNKANWYQVDTDKLLITSEGQLDVANLTGNGETAHFSWLKQVNNKVFAPYFSIKACCADGFGTNYPDSAWVAVYDYPSMKLEKIIKDNRTSFIGRYFVDGLGVLENGDTYAFSSSVATTGGVFSSKKPSAITRINAGTTEFDQNYYFNFQDASGGMNITNWIYIGGGNFVVNATTAAEKGAYNTGVHIGIVNVNNKTFKAVTGMPDLDKIGSVTDHNFTPKDGRTAYMGVTLKDGSSFVYKIDAVTATATQGLKVEGGTITSISKL
;
A
#
# COMPACT_ATOMS: atom_id res chain seq x y z
N MET A 1 11.46 50.05 -71.86
CA MET A 1 10.39 50.24 -72.91
C MET A 1 9.15 49.61 -72.35
N LYS A 2 8.19 50.41 -71.98
CA LYS A 2 6.80 50.48 -72.51
C LYS A 2 6.05 49.14 -72.34
N SER A 3 4.87 48.99 -71.83
CA SER A 3 3.82 49.95 -71.38
C SER A 3 2.67 49.09 -70.85
N THR A 4 2.11 49.46 -69.75
CA THR A 4 0.72 49.94 -69.57
C THR A 4 -0.45 49.00 -69.87
N LEU A 5 -1.24 48.85 -68.80
CA LEU A 5 -2.64 49.32 -68.62
C LEU A 5 -3.71 48.29 -69.13
N LYS A 6 -4.78 48.03 -68.47
CA LYS A 6 -5.76 48.68 -67.59
C LYS A 6 -6.93 47.74 -67.37
N ASN A 7 -7.57 47.81 -66.21
CA ASN A 7 -9.02 47.88 -65.97
C ASN A 7 -9.94 46.75 -66.51
N ALA A 8 -10.99 46.34 -65.92
CA ALA A 8 -11.89 46.76 -64.81
C ALA A 8 -12.98 45.71 -64.62
N CYS A 9 -13.50 45.67 -63.42
CA CYS A 9 -14.88 45.36 -63.00
C CYS A 9 -15.83 44.56 -63.93
N TYR A 10 -16.46 43.55 -63.38
CA TYR A 10 -17.91 43.51 -63.13
C TYR A 10 -18.33 42.36 -62.25
N ALA A 11 -19.12 42.67 -61.24
CA ALA A 11 -19.84 41.79 -60.35
C ALA A 11 -21.03 41.18 -61.08
N MET A 12 -21.31 39.90 -60.87
CA MET A 12 -22.69 39.37 -60.85
C MET A 12 -22.81 38.14 -60.03
N ALA A 13 -23.67 38.23 -59.02
CA ALA A 13 -24.12 37.16 -58.16
C ALA A 13 -25.04 36.22 -58.93
N LEU A 14 -24.89 34.91 -58.68
CA LEU A 14 -25.97 33.96 -58.87
C LEU A 14 -25.94 32.89 -57.83
N ILE A 15 -27.03 32.86 -57.09
CA ILE A 15 -27.41 31.90 -56.08
C ILE A 15 -27.84 30.61 -56.74
N ALA A 16 -27.34 29.47 -56.34
CA ALA A 16 -28.04 28.19 -56.47
C ALA A 16 -27.45 27.09 -55.57
N GLY A 17 -28.28 26.57 -54.71
CA GLY A 17 -28.31 25.15 -54.43
C GLY A 17 -27.42 24.63 -53.33
N ILE A 18 -27.86 24.80 -52.08
CA ILE A 18 -27.36 24.08 -50.94
C ILE A 18 -27.92 22.66 -50.96
N SER A 19 -27.09 21.65 -51.17
CA SER A 19 -27.32 20.30 -50.66
C SER A 19 -26.47 20.13 -49.41
N SER A 20 -27.11 20.34 -48.28
CA SER A 20 -26.58 20.04 -46.96
C SER A 20 -26.43 18.54 -46.79
N CYS A 21 -25.21 18.01 -46.90
CA CYS A 21 -24.84 16.80 -46.20
C CYS A 21 -24.48 17.20 -44.79
N SER A 22 -25.41 17.07 -43.86
CA SER A 22 -25.12 17.03 -42.46
C SER A 22 -24.26 15.80 -42.17
N LYS A 23 -22.95 15.99 -42.09
CA LYS A 23 -22.12 15.10 -41.27
C LYS A 23 -22.51 15.37 -39.84
N ASP A 24 -23.27 14.48 -39.26
CA ASP A 24 -23.33 14.32 -37.82
C ASP A 24 -21.89 14.17 -37.33
N LYS A 25 -21.31 15.26 -36.91
CA LYS A 25 -20.25 15.20 -35.92
C LYS A 25 -20.93 14.68 -34.67
N SER A 26 -20.90 13.35 -34.47
CA SER A 26 -20.90 12.82 -33.14
C SER A 26 -19.75 13.54 -32.44
N ASN A 27 -20.09 14.52 -31.63
CA ASN A 27 -19.27 14.94 -30.54
C ASN A 27 -19.15 13.70 -29.65
N ASP A 28 -18.26 12.79 -29.97
CA ASP A 28 -17.59 12.02 -28.99
C ASP A 28 -16.88 13.06 -28.11
N LEU A 29 -17.61 13.51 -27.09
CA LEU A 29 -17.02 14.05 -25.91
C LEU A 29 -16.10 12.94 -25.43
N ILE A 30 -14.84 13.00 -25.84
CA ILE A 30 -13.75 12.35 -25.13
C ILE A 30 -13.86 13.00 -23.75
N SER A 31 -14.57 12.32 -22.86
CA SER A 31 -14.53 12.60 -21.44
C SER A 31 -13.05 12.69 -21.12
N GLU A 32 -12.54 13.89 -20.82
CA GLU A 32 -11.21 14.04 -20.29
C GLU A 32 -11.23 13.23 -18.99
N ASN A 33 -10.71 12.01 -19.06
CA ASN A 33 -10.53 11.15 -17.90
C ASN A 33 -9.64 11.91 -16.94
N LYS A 34 -10.24 12.57 -15.98
CA LYS A 34 -9.55 13.23 -14.86
C LYS A 34 -9.28 12.21 -13.76
N GLY A 35 -8.72 11.05 -14.17
CA GLY A 35 -8.48 9.94 -13.26
C GLY A 35 -7.69 10.39 -12.04
N ASN A 36 -8.29 10.23 -10.86
CA ASN A 36 -7.66 10.50 -9.58
C ASN A 36 -7.11 9.23 -8.93
N TYR A 37 -7.46 8.07 -9.47
CA TYR A 37 -6.99 6.77 -8.98
C TYR A 37 -5.81 6.29 -9.82
N ILE A 38 -4.88 5.62 -9.15
CA ILE A 38 -3.76 4.93 -9.78
C ILE A 38 -3.87 3.46 -9.41
N LEU A 39 -3.99 2.60 -10.42
CA LEU A 39 -3.89 1.16 -10.25
C LEU A 39 -2.53 0.72 -10.74
N THR A 40 -1.84 -0.05 -9.91
CA THR A 40 -0.64 -0.75 -10.36
C THR A 40 -1.03 -2.15 -10.77
N VAL A 41 -0.56 -2.56 -11.93
CA VAL A 41 -0.91 -3.84 -12.53
C VAL A 41 0.35 -4.54 -13.01
N THR A 42 0.56 -5.77 -12.54
CA THR A 42 1.61 -6.64 -13.06
C THR A 42 1.01 -7.46 -14.20
N PRO A 43 1.44 -7.26 -15.46
CA PRO A 43 0.87 -7.97 -16.60
C PRO A 43 1.17 -9.46 -16.55
N VAL A 44 0.28 -10.25 -17.13
CA VAL A 44 0.52 -11.68 -17.36
C VAL A 44 1.50 -11.81 -18.54
N ALA A 45 2.73 -12.17 -18.24
CA ALA A 45 3.77 -12.38 -19.24
C ALA A 45 4.62 -13.61 -18.90
N SER A 46 5.18 -14.23 -19.90
CA SER A 46 6.04 -15.42 -19.75
C SER A 46 7.47 -15.08 -19.30
N THR A 47 7.94 -13.87 -19.57
CA THR A 47 9.30 -13.39 -19.24
C THR A 47 9.32 -11.87 -19.13
N GLY A 48 10.17 -11.33 -18.24
CA GLY A 48 10.51 -9.90 -18.20
C GLY A 48 9.32 -9.02 -17.84
N VAL A 49 8.81 -9.17 -16.63
CA VAL A 49 7.60 -8.45 -16.19
C VAL A 49 7.98 -7.09 -15.63
N ALA A 50 7.34 -6.04 -16.14
CA ALA A 50 7.34 -4.70 -15.55
C ALA A 50 5.95 -4.36 -15.06
N ASP A 51 5.85 -3.62 -13.96
CA ASP A 51 4.55 -3.12 -13.50
C ASP A 51 4.08 -1.95 -14.37
N TYR A 52 2.78 -1.88 -14.61
CA TYR A 52 2.12 -0.78 -15.30
C TYR A 52 1.33 0.08 -14.33
N LEU A 53 1.45 1.40 -14.46
CA LEU A 53 0.60 2.36 -13.77
C LEU A 53 -0.54 2.78 -14.71
N LEU A 54 -1.76 2.53 -14.28
CA LEU A 54 -2.99 2.92 -14.99
C LEU A 54 -3.72 3.98 -14.18
N THR A 55 -4.36 4.93 -14.85
CA THR A 55 -5.26 5.89 -14.18
C THR A 55 -6.72 5.51 -14.39
N ALA A 56 -7.56 5.77 -13.40
CA ALA A 56 -9.01 5.56 -13.46
C ALA A 56 -9.76 6.71 -12.79
N ASP A 57 -10.92 7.05 -13.34
CA ASP A 57 -11.83 8.04 -12.74
C ASP A 57 -12.75 7.41 -11.71
N ASN A 58 -13.02 6.12 -11.89
CA ASN A 58 -14.01 5.37 -11.13
C ASN A 58 -13.48 3.96 -10.84
N LEU A 59 -13.73 3.46 -9.64
CA LEU A 59 -13.39 2.11 -9.23
C LEU A 59 -14.61 1.15 -9.20
N GLU A 60 -15.82 1.68 -9.43
CA GLU A 60 -17.07 0.94 -9.23
C GLU A 60 -17.64 0.35 -10.52
N SER A 61 -17.11 0.73 -11.69
CA SER A 61 -17.60 0.24 -12.98
C SER A 61 -16.57 0.47 -14.09
N GLY A 62 -16.82 -0.14 -15.25
CA GLY A 62 -15.99 0.01 -16.44
C GLY A 62 -14.91 -1.06 -16.58
N THR A 63 -14.02 -0.84 -17.55
CA THR A 63 -12.90 -1.74 -17.85
C THR A 63 -11.66 -0.91 -18.17
N LEU A 64 -10.54 -1.25 -17.54
CA LEU A 64 -9.20 -0.78 -17.90
C LEU A 64 -8.41 -1.92 -18.54
N SER A 65 -7.51 -1.59 -19.46
CA SER A 65 -6.62 -2.56 -20.08
C SER A 65 -5.18 -2.07 -20.00
N THR A 66 -4.25 -2.99 -19.78
CA THR A 66 -2.80 -2.72 -19.90
C THR A 66 -2.37 -2.59 -21.38
N ALA A 67 -3.16 -3.12 -22.32
CA ALA A 67 -2.85 -3.07 -23.75
C ALA A 67 -2.98 -1.66 -24.32
N GLY A 68 -1.85 -1.05 -24.68
CA GLY A 68 -1.77 0.30 -25.24
C GLY A 68 -2.07 1.43 -24.24
N ASN A 69 -2.23 1.12 -22.97
CA ASN A 69 -2.50 2.06 -21.90
C ASN A 69 -1.49 1.91 -20.76
N GLY A 70 -1.37 2.96 -20.01
CA GLY A 70 -0.55 2.96 -18.80
C GLY A 70 0.90 3.32 -19.06
N LEU A 71 1.58 3.57 -17.95
CA LEU A 71 3.00 3.88 -17.90
C LEU A 71 3.74 2.64 -17.40
N GLU A 72 4.60 2.09 -18.25
CA GLU A 72 5.49 1.00 -17.88
C GLU A 72 6.57 1.49 -16.93
N GLN A 73 6.84 0.73 -15.88
CA GLN A 73 7.90 1.01 -14.92
C GLN A 73 9.08 0.07 -15.13
N ASP A 74 10.27 0.54 -14.75
CA ASP A 74 11.48 -0.29 -14.75
C ASP A 74 11.38 -1.34 -13.65
N GLY A 75 11.27 -2.62 -13.99
CA GLY A 75 11.28 -3.76 -13.08
C GLY A 75 9.98 -3.95 -12.30
N THR A 76 9.98 -5.02 -11.53
CA THR A 76 8.90 -5.45 -10.63
C THR A 76 9.34 -5.33 -9.17
N PHE A 77 8.48 -5.75 -8.24
CA PHE A 77 8.73 -5.65 -6.80
C PHE A 77 8.91 -4.20 -6.34
N ARG A 78 7.87 -3.40 -6.53
CA ARG A 78 7.85 -2.01 -6.10
C ARG A 78 6.96 -1.83 -4.88
N TYR A 79 7.33 -0.86 -4.05
CA TYR A 79 6.47 -0.31 -3.03
C TYR A 79 5.85 0.99 -3.52
N TYR A 80 4.62 1.25 -3.09
CA TYR A 80 3.86 2.42 -3.50
C TYR A 80 3.35 3.18 -2.29
N VAL A 81 3.41 4.50 -2.36
CA VAL A 81 2.82 5.38 -1.35
C VAL A 81 2.37 6.69 -1.98
N THR A 82 1.22 7.18 -1.53
CA THR A 82 0.72 8.52 -1.86
C THR A 82 0.86 9.42 -0.65
N THR A 83 1.49 10.56 -0.84
CA THR A 83 1.60 11.61 0.17
C THR A 83 1.82 12.95 -0.50
N ASN A 84 1.33 14.04 0.09
CA ASN A 84 1.47 15.41 -0.40
C ASN A 84 1.13 15.52 -1.90
N ASN A 85 -0.02 14.95 -2.30
CA ASN A 85 -0.52 14.92 -3.69
C ASN A 85 0.50 14.39 -4.72
N LYS A 86 1.32 13.43 -4.32
CA LYS A 86 2.30 12.75 -5.17
C LYS A 86 2.26 11.25 -4.95
N PHE A 87 2.53 10.50 -6.00
CA PHE A 87 2.65 9.06 -5.99
C PHE A 87 4.12 8.68 -6.11
N PHE A 88 4.63 7.97 -5.11
CA PHE A 88 6.00 7.47 -5.05
C PHE A 88 6.01 5.98 -5.35
N SER A 89 6.82 5.59 -6.31
CA SER A 89 7.10 4.22 -6.71
C SER A 89 8.55 3.90 -6.40
N MET A 90 8.78 2.97 -5.48
CA MET A 90 10.10 2.63 -4.96
C MET A 90 10.48 1.22 -5.39
N LEU A 91 11.54 1.09 -6.17
CA LEU A 91 12.06 -0.20 -6.62
C LEU A 91 12.77 -0.93 -5.47
N TYR A 92 12.33 -2.16 -5.20
CA TYR A 92 13.01 -3.06 -4.29
C TYR A 92 14.11 -3.84 -5.04
N GLY A 93 15.35 -3.39 -4.92
CA GLY A 93 16.47 -3.86 -5.74
C GLY A 93 17.28 -5.00 -5.14
N GLN A 94 16.83 -5.73 -4.14
CA GLN A 94 17.51 -6.89 -3.52
C GLN A 94 19.04 -6.74 -3.36
N GLY A 95 19.50 -5.57 -2.88
CA GLY A 95 20.92 -5.27 -2.69
C GLY A 95 21.54 -4.35 -3.76
N ASN A 96 20.85 -4.08 -4.84
CA ASN A 96 21.21 -3.04 -5.81
C ASN A 96 20.62 -1.68 -5.37
N PRO A 97 21.12 -0.55 -5.89
CA PRO A 97 20.48 0.72 -5.66
C PRO A 97 18.98 0.64 -6.01
N GLY A 98 18.14 1.06 -5.08
CA GLY A 98 16.71 1.26 -5.33
C GLY A 98 16.49 2.56 -6.08
N ALA A 99 15.46 2.63 -6.92
CA ALA A 99 15.03 3.87 -7.55
C ALA A 99 13.71 4.33 -6.92
N VAL A 100 13.62 5.62 -6.62
CA VAL A 100 12.38 6.29 -6.22
C VAL A 100 11.93 7.15 -7.38
N THR A 101 10.84 6.75 -8.01
CA THR A 101 10.22 7.52 -9.09
C THR A 101 8.95 8.18 -8.56
N THR A 102 8.81 9.47 -8.80
CA THR A 102 7.66 10.25 -8.31
C THR A 102 6.81 10.70 -9.48
N TYR A 103 5.50 10.61 -9.29
CA TYR A 103 4.49 10.99 -10.27
C TYR A 103 3.43 11.88 -9.64
N ASN A 104 2.79 12.69 -10.49
CA ASN A 104 1.47 13.28 -10.22
C ASN A 104 0.52 13.00 -11.39
N ILE A 105 -0.73 13.39 -11.23
CA ILE A 105 -1.72 13.34 -12.31
C ILE A 105 -1.93 14.75 -12.83
N GLN A 106 -1.71 14.94 -14.13
CA GLN A 106 -1.97 16.19 -14.86
C GLN A 106 -2.93 15.88 -16.01
N ASN A 107 -4.08 16.52 -16.03
CA ASN A 107 -5.12 16.31 -17.05
C ASN A 107 -5.49 14.82 -17.21
N GLY A 108 -5.66 14.11 -16.10
CA GLY A 108 -6.01 12.68 -16.09
C GLY A 108 -4.90 11.72 -16.48
N LYS A 109 -3.68 12.21 -16.72
CA LYS A 109 -2.52 11.39 -17.11
C LYS A 109 -1.41 11.48 -16.06
N LEU A 110 -0.73 10.37 -15.85
CA LEU A 110 0.46 10.34 -15.02
C LEU A 110 1.60 11.12 -15.66
N SER A 111 2.18 12.03 -14.90
CA SER A 111 3.36 12.82 -15.23
C SER A 111 4.48 12.51 -14.27
N LYS A 112 5.64 12.09 -14.78
CA LYS A 112 6.84 11.85 -14.00
C LYS A 112 7.43 13.16 -13.52
N LEU A 113 7.61 13.31 -12.22
CA LEU A 113 8.18 14.51 -11.60
C LEU A 113 9.67 14.37 -11.34
N SER A 114 10.08 13.21 -10.82
CA SER A 114 11.48 12.96 -10.48
C SER A 114 11.83 11.49 -10.56
N ASN A 115 13.12 11.20 -10.57
CA ASN A 115 13.67 9.88 -10.40
C ASN A 115 15.04 10.03 -9.74
N PHE A 116 15.19 9.52 -8.52
CA PHE A 116 16.45 9.51 -7.81
C PHE A 116 16.75 8.12 -7.25
N GLN A 117 18.00 7.86 -7.00
CA GLN A 117 18.44 6.58 -6.45
C GLN A 117 18.63 6.68 -4.94
N THR A 118 18.21 5.62 -4.25
CA THR A 118 18.50 5.37 -2.84
C THR A 118 19.10 3.98 -2.70
N GLU A 119 19.45 3.57 -1.50
CA GLU A 119 19.60 2.17 -1.21
C GLU A 119 18.24 1.46 -1.27
N THR A 120 18.24 0.13 -1.40
CA THR A 120 17.01 -0.67 -1.30
C THR A 120 16.31 -0.43 0.05
N VAL A 121 15.07 0.03 0.00
CA VAL A 121 14.26 0.35 1.18
C VAL A 121 13.44 -0.87 1.59
N GLN A 122 13.37 -1.19 2.88
CA GLN A 122 12.54 -2.27 3.42
C GLN A 122 11.35 -1.76 4.22
N ALA A 123 11.42 -0.55 4.78
CA ALA A 123 10.31 0.10 5.46
C ALA A 123 10.29 1.59 5.16
N PHE A 124 9.11 2.17 5.12
CA PHE A 124 8.93 3.60 4.86
C PHE A 124 7.63 4.12 5.48
N ALA A 125 7.55 5.42 5.66
CA ALA A 125 6.31 6.09 6.07
C ALA A 125 6.28 7.54 5.60
N PRO A 126 5.12 8.07 5.22
CA PRO A 126 4.88 9.50 5.25
C PRO A 126 4.99 10.01 6.69
N VAL A 127 5.78 11.06 6.90
CA VAL A 127 5.95 11.72 8.20
C VAL A 127 5.92 13.23 7.97
N ASN A 128 4.87 13.89 8.43
CA ASN A 128 4.58 15.29 8.10
C ASN A 128 4.57 15.51 6.56
N ASN A 129 5.43 16.39 6.05
CA ASN A 129 5.59 16.63 4.61
C ASN A 129 6.76 15.84 4.00
N ASP A 130 7.28 14.86 4.71
CA ASP A 130 8.39 14.05 4.25
C ASP A 130 7.98 12.62 3.95
N LEU A 131 8.81 11.91 3.20
CA LEU A 131 8.80 10.47 3.10
C LEU A 131 10.06 9.93 3.78
N LEU A 132 9.87 9.25 4.91
CA LEU A 132 10.94 8.57 5.62
C LEU A 132 11.16 7.19 5.02
N LEU A 133 12.39 6.90 4.60
CA LEU A 133 12.80 5.62 4.02
C LEU A 133 13.81 4.96 4.95
N VAL A 134 13.73 3.65 5.13
CA VAL A 134 14.70 2.89 5.96
C VAL A 134 15.16 1.64 5.25
N LYS A 135 16.48 1.51 5.10
CA LYS A 135 17.15 0.27 4.72
C LYS A 135 17.52 -0.51 5.98
N ILE A 136 17.02 -1.74 6.08
CA ILE A 136 17.21 -2.59 7.25
C ILE A 136 18.18 -3.72 6.89
N PRO A 137 19.30 -3.88 7.63
CA PRO A 137 20.24 -4.96 7.37
C PRO A 137 19.64 -6.32 7.73
N ARG A 138 20.05 -7.35 7.00
CA ARG A 138 19.73 -8.76 7.29
C ARG A 138 20.90 -9.51 7.91
N THR A 139 21.99 -8.79 8.21
CA THR A 139 23.22 -9.35 8.75
C THR A 139 23.46 -8.76 10.14
N TYR A 140 23.83 -9.61 11.08
CA TYR A 140 24.13 -9.20 12.45
C TYR A 140 25.25 -8.14 12.51
N GLY A 141 25.13 -7.22 13.44
CA GLY A 141 26.11 -6.16 13.70
C GLY A 141 26.01 -4.93 12.79
N ASN A 142 25.22 -4.97 11.73
CA ASN A 142 25.02 -3.83 10.86
C ASN A 142 23.96 -2.87 11.41
N LYS A 143 24.08 -1.60 11.04
CA LYS A 143 23.09 -0.55 11.34
C LYS A 143 22.08 -0.42 10.19
N ALA A 144 20.86 -0.01 10.51
CA ALA A 144 19.91 0.43 9.50
C ALA A 144 20.24 1.86 9.06
N ASN A 145 20.09 2.15 7.77
CA ASN A 145 20.24 3.52 7.25
C ASN A 145 18.84 4.12 7.04
N TRP A 146 18.67 5.40 7.39
CA TRP A 146 17.44 6.11 7.12
C TRP A 146 17.69 7.34 6.26
N TYR A 147 16.70 7.73 5.46
CA TYR A 147 16.72 8.86 4.55
C TYR A 147 15.41 9.64 4.69
N GLN A 148 15.50 10.94 4.88
CA GLN A 148 14.37 11.86 4.85
C GLN A 148 14.29 12.48 3.46
N VAL A 149 13.20 12.25 2.77
CA VAL A 149 12.90 12.81 1.46
C VAL A 149 11.88 13.93 1.64
N ASP A 150 12.28 15.15 1.32
CA ASP A 150 11.36 16.30 1.23
C ASP A 150 10.42 16.07 0.02
N THR A 151 9.13 15.94 0.27
CA THR A 151 8.18 15.58 -0.79
C THR A 151 7.85 16.74 -1.73
N ASP A 152 8.18 17.98 -1.40
CA ASP A 152 8.03 19.12 -2.28
C ASP A 152 9.24 19.32 -3.17
N LYS A 153 10.44 19.21 -2.60
CA LYS A 153 11.70 19.35 -3.35
C LYS A 153 12.10 18.09 -4.09
N LEU A 154 11.53 16.93 -3.73
CA LEU A 154 11.80 15.60 -4.30
C LEU A 154 13.28 15.21 -4.23
N LEU A 155 13.90 15.47 -3.09
CA LEU A 155 15.29 15.14 -2.81
C LEU A 155 15.49 14.71 -1.35
N ILE A 156 16.59 14.00 -1.09
CA ILE A 156 17.01 13.63 0.25
C ILE A 156 17.57 14.88 0.94
N THR A 157 17.01 15.23 2.09
CA THR A 157 17.39 16.40 2.89
C THR A 157 18.17 16.04 4.14
N SER A 158 18.01 14.82 4.63
CA SER A 158 18.73 14.31 5.80
C SER A 158 18.86 12.80 5.72
N GLU A 159 19.91 12.28 6.36
CA GLU A 159 20.15 10.84 6.45
C GLU A 159 20.90 10.49 7.74
N GLY A 160 20.88 9.22 8.12
CA GLY A 160 21.62 8.77 9.30
C GLY A 160 21.45 7.27 9.54
N GLN A 161 21.81 6.83 10.73
CA GLN A 161 21.84 5.43 11.10
C GLN A 161 21.04 5.13 12.36
N LEU A 162 20.44 3.94 12.42
CA LEU A 162 19.76 3.39 13.60
C LEU A 162 20.50 2.13 14.05
N ASP A 163 20.73 2.01 15.34
CA ASP A 163 21.36 0.82 15.93
C ASP A 163 20.32 -0.29 16.13
N VAL A 164 20.11 -1.10 15.10
CA VAL A 164 19.18 -2.25 15.17
C VAL A 164 19.83 -3.50 15.75
N ALA A 165 21.15 -3.57 15.82
CA ALA A 165 21.87 -4.72 16.38
C ALA A 165 21.65 -4.85 17.88
N ASN A 166 21.61 -3.71 18.61
CA ASN A 166 21.44 -3.67 20.05
C ASN A 166 20.02 -3.35 20.51
N LEU A 167 19.12 -3.03 19.58
CA LEU A 167 17.76 -2.57 19.90
C LEU A 167 16.93 -3.62 20.66
N THR A 168 17.11 -4.91 20.38
CA THR A 168 16.40 -6.00 21.04
C THR A 168 16.90 -6.23 22.46
N GLY A 169 18.21 -6.03 22.72
CA GLY A 169 18.86 -6.33 23.99
C GLY A 169 18.91 -7.82 24.35
N ASN A 170 18.69 -8.73 23.38
CA ASN A 170 18.60 -10.17 23.60
C ASN A 170 19.61 -10.99 22.78
N GLY A 171 20.55 -10.33 22.09
CA GLY A 171 21.56 -10.97 21.26
C GLY A 171 21.12 -11.25 19.80
N GLU A 172 19.87 -10.98 19.44
CA GLU A 172 19.37 -11.01 18.07
C GLU A 172 19.24 -9.57 17.52
N THR A 173 19.06 -9.43 16.22
CA THR A 173 18.93 -8.14 15.53
C THR A 173 17.46 -7.75 15.40
N ALA A 174 17.13 -6.48 15.60
CA ALA A 174 15.81 -5.97 15.28
C ALA A 174 15.64 -5.80 13.78
N HIS A 175 14.52 -6.28 13.25
CA HIS A 175 14.08 -5.97 11.90
C HIS A 175 12.70 -5.30 11.98
N PHE A 176 12.60 -4.06 11.50
CA PHE A 176 11.31 -3.36 11.52
C PHE A 176 10.30 -4.09 10.62
N SER A 177 9.13 -4.37 11.15
CA SER A 177 8.02 -4.82 10.32
C SER A 177 7.52 -3.70 9.42
N TRP A 178 7.47 -2.47 9.95
CA TRP A 178 7.17 -1.25 9.20
C TRP A 178 7.51 0.01 10.02
N LEU A 179 7.07 1.18 9.51
CA LEU A 179 7.14 2.48 10.17
C LEU A 179 5.78 3.14 10.16
N LYS A 180 5.45 3.92 11.19
CA LYS A 180 4.22 4.70 11.25
C LYS A 180 4.44 6.01 11.99
N GLN A 181 3.95 7.11 11.44
CA GLN A 181 3.83 8.34 12.19
C GLN A 181 2.70 8.22 13.22
N VAL A 182 3.01 8.52 14.47
CA VAL A 182 2.04 8.65 15.58
C VAL A 182 2.32 10.00 16.25
N ASN A 183 1.41 10.96 16.08
CA ASN A 183 1.63 12.36 16.44
C ASN A 183 2.90 12.92 15.79
N ASN A 184 3.86 13.41 16.58
CA ASN A 184 5.14 13.96 16.13
C ASN A 184 6.30 12.95 16.20
N LYS A 185 6.01 11.66 16.33
CA LYS A 185 7.00 10.59 16.50
C LYS A 185 6.88 9.55 15.40
N VAL A 186 7.94 8.77 15.24
CA VAL A 186 7.95 7.58 14.39
C VAL A 186 7.94 6.34 15.27
N PHE A 187 6.88 5.56 15.16
CA PHE A 187 6.77 4.25 15.78
C PHE A 187 7.21 3.19 14.79
N ALA A 188 8.18 2.38 15.19
CA ALA A 188 8.75 1.31 14.38
C ALA A 188 8.56 -0.04 15.08
N PRO A 189 7.44 -0.74 14.84
CA PRO A 189 7.30 -2.11 15.30
C PRO A 189 8.40 -2.98 14.71
N TYR A 190 8.96 -3.87 15.51
CA TYR A 190 10.01 -4.76 15.05
C TYR A 190 9.88 -6.16 15.62
N PHE A 191 10.44 -7.11 14.89
CA PHE A 191 10.65 -8.47 15.33
C PHE A 191 12.14 -8.76 15.46
N SER A 192 12.45 -9.68 16.35
CA SER A 192 13.82 -10.15 16.58
C SER A 192 14.16 -11.18 15.52
N ILE A 193 15.35 -11.12 14.94
CA ILE A 193 15.87 -12.10 13.97
C ILE A 193 17.28 -12.55 14.34
N LYS A 194 17.60 -13.80 14.07
CA LYS A 194 18.95 -14.32 14.24
C LYS A 194 19.97 -13.66 13.29
N ALA A 195 19.52 -13.18 12.15
CA ALA A 195 20.31 -12.49 11.13
C ALA A 195 21.54 -13.30 10.66
N CYS A 196 21.48 -14.62 10.78
CA CYS A 196 22.54 -15.53 10.36
C CYS A 196 21.97 -16.87 9.93
N CYS A 197 22.83 -17.62 9.28
CA CYS A 197 22.64 -19.03 9.01
C CYS A 197 21.41 -19.32 8.12
N ALA A 198 20.95 -20.56 8.05
CA ALA A 198 19.77 -20.95 7.26
C ALA A 198 18.43 -20.41 7.82
N ASP A 199 18.41 -19.94 9.07
CA ASP A 199 17.23 -19.43 9.78
C ASP A 199 17.32 -17.90 10.04
N GLY A 200 17.77 -17.16 9.03
CA GLY A 200 18.07 -15.72 9.16
C GLY A 200 16.90 -14.87 9.69
N PHE A 201 15.66 -15.18 9.32
CA PHE A 201 14.45 -14.53 9.83
C PHE A 201 13.79 -15.24 11.01
N GLY A 202 14.31 -16.37 11.46
CA GLY A 202 13.85 -17.04 12.67
C GLY A 202 14.31 -16.32 13.93
N THR A 203 13.60 -16.57 15.05
CA THR A 203 13.87 -15.97 16.34
C THR A 203 13.73 -16.98 17.47
N ASN A 204 14.46 -16.77 18.57
CA ASN A 204 14.25 -17.46 19.84
C ASN A 204 13.20 -16.72 20.74
N TYR A 205 12.69 -15.58 20.27
CA TYR A 205 11.75 -14.70 21.01
C TYR A 205 10.44 -14.49 20.22
N PRO A 206 9.70 -15.56 19.90
CA PRO A 206 8.53 -15.48 19.00
C PRO A 206 7.34 -14.71 19.59
N ASP A 207 7.27 -14.61 20.92
CA ASP A 207 6.15 -14.02 21.66
C ASP A 207 6.54 -12.63 22.25
N SER A 208 7.01 -11.74 21.38
CA SER A 208 7.53 -10.43 21.75
C SER A 208 6.97 -9.34 20.83
N ALA A 209 6.08 -8.51 21.37
CA ALA A 209 5.53 -7.35 20.69
C ALA A 209 6.32 -6.10 21.08
N TRP A 210 7.20 -5.64 20.23
CA TRP A 210 8.09 -4.51 20.51
C TRP A 210 7.91 -3.39 19.48
N VAL A 211 7.94 -2.13 19.96
CA VAL A 211 7.92 -0.93 19.14
C VAL A 211 9.02 0.00 19.61
N ALA A 212 9.91 0.38 18.70
CA ALA A 212 10.87 1.46 18.95
C ALA A 212 10.19 2.79 18.63
N VAL A 213 10.33 3.77 19.50
CA VAL A 213 9.77 5.11 19.37
C VAL A 213 10.93 6.07 19.13
N TYR A 214 10.89 6.74 18.00
CA TYR A 214 11.89 7.72 17.57
C TYR A 214 11.31 9.12 17.54
N ASP A 215 12.09 10.08 18.01
CA ASP A 215 11.82 11.50 17.78
C ASP A 215 12.00 11.86 16.32
N TYR A 216 11.17 12.74 15.80
CA TYR A 216 11.27 13.19 14.40
C TYR A 216 11.44 14.73 14.35
N PRO A 217 12.37 15.27 13.53
CA PRO A 217 13.12 14.61 12.46
C PRO A 217 14.47 14.01 12.86
N SER A 218 14.88 14.10 14.12
CA SER A 218 16.22 13.70 14.56
C SER A 218 16.49 12.19 14.44
N MET A 219 15.45 11.38 14.35
CA MET A 219 15.50 9.91 14.40
C MET A 219 16.28 9.37 15.61
N LYS A 220 16.30 10.12 16.72
CA LYS A 220 16.85 9.66 17.97
C LYS A 220 15.89 8.72 18.68
N LEU A 221 16.39 7.55 19.08
CA LEU A 221 15.61 6.61 19.89
C LEU A 221 15.25 7.25 21.24
N GLU A 222 13.95 7.36 21.52
CA GLU A 222 13.46 7.85 22.81
C GLU A 222 13.15 6.70 23.76
N LYS A 223 12.48 5.67 23.26
CA LYS A 223 11.99 4.59 24.09
C LYS A 223 11.74 3.31 23.27
N ILE A 224 11.79 2.17 23.93
CA ILE A 224 11.29 0.90 23.44
C ILE A 224 10.08 0.52 24.30
N ILE A 225 8.93 0.34 23.70
CA ILE A 225 7.74 -0.17 24.37
C ILE A 225 7.55 -1.65 24.07
N LYS A 226 7.18 -2.42 25.07
CA LYS A 226 7.14 -3.88 25.02
C LYS A 226 5.82 -4.42 25.54
N ASP A 227 5.34 -5.48 24.90
CA ASP A 227 4.20 -6.27 25.34
C ASP A 227 4.51 -7.76 25.10
N ASN A 228 3.91 -8.65 25.86
CA ASN A 228 4.09 -10.09 25.72
C ASN A 228 2.75 -10.83 25.54
N ARG A 229 1.65 -10.09 25.35
CA ARG A 229 0.32 -10.66 25.13
C ARG A 229 0.12 -11.16 23.71
N THR A 230 0.96 -10.70 22.75
CA THR A 230 0.94 -11.10 21.35
C THR A 230 2.34 -11.53 20.89
N SER A 231 2.43 -12.11 19.71
CA SER A 231 3.65 -12.18 18.91
C SER A 231 4.04 -10.79 18.42
N PHE A 232 5.05 -10.66 17.56
CA PHE A 232 5.48 -9.36 17.05
C PHE A 232 4.34 -8.62 16.33
N ILE A 233 4.42 -7.28 16.35
CA ILE A 233 3.43 -6.41 15.73
C ILE A 233 3.65 -6.38 14.22
N GLY A 234 2.59 -6.56 13.49
CA GLY A 234 2.58 -6.72 12.06
C GLY A 234 2.59 -8.19 11.62
N ARG A 235 2.93 -8.36 10.39
CA ARG A 235 3.39 -9.59 9.73
C ARG A 235 4.78 -9.29 9.18
N TYR A 236 5.53 -10.27 8.74
CA TYR A 236 6.80 -9.98 8.05
C TYR A 236 6.56 -9.01 6.89
N PHE A 237 7.21 -7.84 6.97
CA PHE A 237 7.18 -6.77 5.96
C PHE A 237 5.80 -6.11 5.72
N VAL A 238 4.95 -6.10 6.73
CA VAL A 238 3.64 -5.45 6.69
C VAL A 238 3.48 -4.49 7.86
N ASP A 239 2.94 -3.29 7.59
CA ASP A 239 2.61 -2.29 8.62
C ASP A 239 1.68 -2.88 9.68
N GLY A 240 2.12 -2.86 10.92
CA GLY A 240 1.39 -3.43 12.06
C GLY A 240 0.54 -2.43 12.83
N LEU A 241 0.55 -1.14 12.47
CA LEU A 241 -0.08 -0.10 13.26
C LEU A 241 -1.19 0.62 12.49
N GLY A 242 -2.36 0.74 13.11
CA GLY A 242 -3.48 1.56 12.66
C GLY A 242 -3.73 2.73 13.61
N VAL A 243 -3.59 3.97 13.13
CA VAL A 243 -3.84 5.18 13.93
C VAL A 243 -5.23 5.70 13.61
N LEU A 244 -6.05 5.90 14.64
CA LEU A 244 -7.40 6.44 14.52
C LEU A 244 -7.39 7.98 14.60
N GLU A 245 -8.54 8.59 14.28
CA GLU A 245 -8.72 10.05 14.29
C GLU A 245 -8.48 10.67 15.67
N ASN A 246 -8.78 9.94 16.76
CA ASN A 246 -8.55 10.38 18.13
C ASN A 246 -7.08 10.21 18.58
N GLY A 247 -6.22 9.65 17.73
CA GLY A 247 -4.82 9.39 18.02
C GLY A 247 -4.52 8.04 18.68
N ASP A 248 -5.53 7.25 19.04
CA ASP A 248 -5.33 5.88 19.51
C ASP A 248 -4.69 5.05 18.40
N THR A 249 -3.68 4.27 18.78
CA THR A 249 -2.94 3.43 17.84
C THR A 249 -3.19 1.97 18.16
N TYR A 250 -3.75 1.23 17.20
CA TYR A 250 -4.01 -0.19 17.33
C TYR A 250 -2.89 -1.00 16.68
N ALA A 251 -2.41 -1.99 17.41
CA ALA A 251 -1.29 -2.83 17.01
C ALA A 251 -1.78 -4.25 16.71
N PHE A 252 -1.66 -4.66 15.46
CA PHE A 252 -2.11 -5.95 14.95
C PHE A 252 -0.96 -6.95 14.98
N SER A 253 -1.23 -8.18 15.38
CA SER A 253 -0.27 -9.28 15.35
C SER A 253 -0.84 -10.48 14.61
N SER A 254 -0.14 -10.92 13.57
CA SER A 254 -0.50 -12.10 12.78
C SER A 254 -0.09 -13.43 13.44
N SER A 255 0.74 -13.38 14.50
CA SER A 255 1.25 -14.58 15.19
C SER A 255 1.98 -15.57 14.28
N VAL A 256 2.87 -15.07 13.41
CA VAL A 256 3.57 -15.86 12.38
C VAL A 256 5.08 -16.01 12.62
N ALA A 257 5.56 -15.67 13.83
CA ALA A 257 6.98 -15.83 14.14
C ALA A 257 7.43 -17.29 14.00
N THR A 258 8.63 -17.48 13.44
CA THR A 258 9.21 -18.80 13.19
C THR A 258 10.51 -19.01 13.94
N THR A 259 10.81 -20.28 14.22
CA THR A 259 12.13 -20.75 14.67
C THR A 259 12.47 -21.99 13.85
N GLY A 260 13.59 -21.97 13.14
CA GLY A 260 13.94 -23.08 12.26
C GLY A 260 12.93 -23.29 11.12
N GLY A 261 12.28 -22.25 10.64
CA GLY A 261 11.25 -22.32 9.60
C GLY A 261 9.89 -22.84 10.06
N VAL A 262 9.69 -23.13 11.35
CA VAL A 262 8.43 -23.61 11.92
C VAL A 262 7.79 -22.51 12.76
N PHE A 263 6.47 -22.34 12.69
CA PHE A 263 5.75 -21.39 13.56
C PHE A 263 5.99 -21.74 15.03
N SER A 264 6.51 -20.78 15.77
CA SER A 264 6.92 -20.96 17.16
C SER A 264 6.17 -20.09 18.16
N SER A 265 5.44 -19.07 17.69
CA SER A 265 4.57 -18.28 18.57
C SER A 265 3.44 -19.14 19.14
N LYS A 266 3.21 -18.98 20.44
CA LYS A 266 2.10 -19.59 21.19
C LYS A 266 0.96 -18.59 21.47
N LYS A 267 1.12 -17.35 21.00
CA LYS A 267 0.11 -16.31 21.17
C LYS A 267 -0.90 -16.36 20.02
N PRO A 268 -2.16 -16.03 20.27
CA PRO A 268 -3.15 -15.93 19.20
C PRO A 268 -2.87 -14.71 18.31
N SER A 269 -3.44 -14.72 17.11
CA SER A 269 -3.57 -13.50 16.32
C SER A 269 -4.51 -12.54 17.05
N ALA A 270 -4.02 -11.35 17.40
CA ALA A 270 -4.72 -10.43 18.29
C ALA A 270 -4.35 -8.96 18.00
N ILE A 271 -5.12 -8.06 18.60
CA ILE A 271 -4.97 -6.62 18.47
C ILE A 271 -4.82 -6.03 19.88
N THR A 272 -3.77 -5.23 20.06
CA THR A 272 -3.53 -4.43 21.26
C THR A 272 -3.66 -2.94 20.95
N ARG A 273 -3.60 -2.07 21.96
CA ARG A 273 -3.75 -0.62 21.80
C ARG A 273 -2.63 0.13 22.50
N ILE A 274 -2.27 1.26 21.93
CA ILE A 274 -1.49 2.33 22.56
C ILE A 274 -2.41 3.54 22.59
N ASN A 275 -2.71 4.06 23.80
CA ASN A 275 -3.62 5.20 23.93
C ASN A 275 -3.00 6.48 23.36
N ALA A 276 -3.84 7.35 22.84
CA ALA A 276 -3.45 8.65 22.31
C ALA A 276 -2.57 9.43 23.30
N GLY A 277 -1.48 10.01 22.81
CA GLY A 277 -0.55 10.79 23.64
C GLY A 277 0.35 9.97 24.57
N THR A 278 0.27 8.64 24.55
CA THR A 278 1.13 7.77 25.36
C THR A 278 2.15 7.03 24.49
N THR A 279 3.17 6.46 25.15
CA THR A 279 4.14 5.57 24.54
C THR A 279 4.21 4.26 25.34
N GLU A 280 3.04 3.68 25.62
CA GLU A 280 2.91 2.41 26.34
C GLU A 280 1.68 1.64 25.84
N PHE A 281 1.76 0.31 25.82
CA PHE A 281 0.60 -0.52 25.54
C PHE A 281 -0.43 -0.41 26.66
N ASP A 282 -1.69 -0.16 26.27
CA ASP A 282 -2.83 -0.19 27.18
C ASP A 282 -3.06 -1.62 27.68
N GLN A 283 -2.84 -1.84 28.96
CA GLN A 283 -3.01 -3.16 29.58
C GLN A 283 -4.48 -3.58 29.73
N ASN A 284 -5.41 -2.63 29.62
CA ASN A 284 -6.86 -2.88 29.70
C ASN A 284 -7.49 -3.20 28.37
N TYR A 285 -6.75 -2.99 27.25
CA TYR A 285 -7.23 -3.33 25.92
C TYR A 285 -6.53 -4.57 25.37
N TYR A 286 -7.32 -5.56 25.01
CA TYR A 286 -6.89 -6.74 24.28
C TYR A 286 -8.06 -7.27 23.46
N PHE A 287 -7.85 -7.53 22.19
CA PHE A 287 -8.84 -8.13 21.31
C PHE A 287 -8.26 -9.39 20.68
N ASN A 288 -8.68 -10.55 21.16
CA ASN A 288 -8.33 -11.84 20.57
C ASN A 288 -9.08 -12.02 19.25
N PHE A 289 -8.43 -11.68 18.15
CA PHE A 289 -9.00 -11.81 16.83
C PHE A 289 -9.24 -13.29 16.47
N GLN A 290 -8.33 -14.16 16.86
CA GLN A 290 -8.44 -15.59 16.55
C GLN A 290 -9.72 -16.18 17.14
N ASP A 291 -10.08 -15.87 18.38
CA ASP A 291 -11.33 -16.31 19.00
C ASP A 291 -12.55 -15.68 18.30
N ALA A 292 -12.52 -14.37 18.06
CA ALA A 292 -13.64 -13.64 17.47
C ALA A 292 -13.95 -14.07 16.02
N SER A 293 -12.94 -14.57 15.31
CA SER A 293 -13.04 -15.00 13.91
C SER A 293 -13.27 -16.51 13.74
N GLY A 294 -13.36 -17.27 14.83
CA GLY A 294 -13.51 -18.73 14.77
C GLY A 294 -12.21 -19.46 14.39
N GLY A 295 -11.05 -18.96 14.78
CA GLY A 295 -9.76 -19.60 14.60
C GLY A 295 -8.89 -19.05 13.47
N MET A 296 -9.25 -17.92 12.85
CA MET A 296 -8.46 -17.32 11.78
C MET A 296 -7.28 -16.50 12.31
N ASN A 297 -6.25 -16.33 11.46
CA ASN A 297 -5.13 -15.43 11.68
C ASN A 297 -5.27 -14.21 10.77
N ILE A 298 -5.21 -13.02 11.34
CA ILE A 298 -5.19 -11.76 10.58
C ILE A 298 -3.85 -11.63 9.86
N THR A 299 -3.89 -11.21 8.60
CA THR A 299 -2.67 -11.13 7.77
C THR A 299 -2.44 -9.77 7.15
N ASN A 300 -3.49 -9.00 6.96
CA ASN A 300 -3.44 -7.63 6.48
C ASN A 300 -4.64 -6.83 7.02
N TRP A 301 -4.53 -5.51 7.06
CA TRP A 301 -5.53 -4.60 7.59
C TRP A 301 -5.42 -3.23 6.95
N ILE A 302 -6.54 -2.63 6.63
CA ILE A 302 -6.62 -1.26 6.16
C ILE A 302 -7.64 -0.49 6.99
N TYR A 303 -7.21 0.60 7.60
CA TYR A 303 -8.10 1.48 8.36
C TYR A 303 -9.04 2.25 7.43
N ILE A 304 -10.34 2.19 7.71
CA ILE A 304 -11.37 2.81 6.88
C ILE A 304 -12.15 3.92 7.58
N GLY A 305 -11.79 4.24 8.85
CA GLY A 305 -12.44 5.27 9.66
C GLY A 305 -13.37 4.72 10.74
N GLY A 306 -13.66 5.50 11.78
CA GLY A 306 -14.63 5.16 12.83
C GLY A 306 -14.29 3.90 13.65
N GLY A 307 -13.03 3.51 13.71
CA GLY A 307 -12.57 2.28 14.37
C GLY A 307 -12.78 1.01 13.53
N ASN A 308 -13.19 1.12 12.27
CA ASN A 308 -13.36 0.02 11.36
C ASN A 308 -12.09 -0.24 10.52
N PHE A 309 -11.79 -1.52 10.32
CA PHE A 309 -10.74 -1.99 9.43
C PHE A 309 -11.30 -3.06 8.51
N VAL A 310 -10.95 -3.01 7.23
CA VAL A 310 -11.04 -4.18 6.36
C VAL A 310 -9.80 -5.01 6.60
N VAL A 311 -9.98 -6.30 6.81
CA VAL A 311 -8.90 -7.23 7.13
C VAL A 311 -8.89 -8.42 6.17
N ASN A 312 -7.68 -8.90 5.91
CA ASN A 312 -7.46 -10.20 5.29
C ASN A 312 -7.09 -11.20 6.40
N ALA A 313 -7.56 -12.42 6.26
CA ALA A 313 -7.26 -13.49 7.19
C ALA A 313 -7.02 -14.82 6.49
N THR A 314 -6.33 -15.72 7.18
CA THR A 314 -6.12 -17.12 6.78
C THR A 314 -6.72 -18.04 7.83
N THR A 315 -7.20 -19.20 7.41
CA THR A 315 -7.47 -20.32 8.35
C THR A 315 -6.16 -20.83 8.94
N ALA A 316 -6.25 -21.68 9.96
CA ALA A 316 -5.08 -22.34 10.54
C ALA A 316 -4.32 -23.21 9.51
N ALA A 317 -5.04 -23.84 8.58
CA ALA A 317 -4.47 -24.68 7.52
C ALA A 317 -3.74 -23.85 6.44
N GLU A 318 -4.20 -22.62 6.18
CA GLU A 318 -3.63 -21.70 5.18
C GLU A 318 -2.53 -20.80 5.75
N LYS A 319 -2.29 -20.88 7.06
CA LYS A 319 -1.35 -20.01 7.76
C LYS A 319 0.04 -20.06 7.11
N GLY A 320 0.57 -18.91 6.77
CA GLY A 320 1.90 -18.74 6.17
C GLY A 320 2.57 -17.48 6.69
N ALA A 321 3.90 -17.51 6.76
CA ALA A 321 4.68 -16.36 7.25
C ALA A 321 4.50 -15.11 6.38
N TYR A 322 4.24 -15.31 5.09
CA TYR A 322 4.16 -14.25 4.08
C TYR A 322 2.83 -14.23 3.31
N ASN A 323 1.89 -15.11 3.65
CA ASN A 323 0.63 -15.22 2.91
C ASN A 323 -0.29 -14.04 3.21
N THR A 324 -0.82 -13.42 2.16
CA THR A 324 -2.00 -12.57 2.27
C THR A 324 -3.23 -13.45 2.21
N GLY A 325 -4.06 -13.38 3.25
CA GLY A 325 -5.26 -14.20 3.33
C GLY A 325 -6.32 -13.75 2.32
N VAL A 326 -7.13 -14.69 1.87
CA VAL A 326 -8.26 -14.44 0.95
C VAL A 326 -9.60 -14.35 1.67
N HIS A 327 -9.64 -14.62 2.98
CA HIS A 327 -10.82 -14.44 3.81
C HIS A 327 -10.92 -12.97 4.23
N ILE A 328 -11.93 -12.28 3.74
CA ILE A 328 -12.09 -10.84 3.96
C ILE A 328 -13.13 -10.59 5.04
N GLY A 329 -12.83 -9.69 5.96
CA GLY A 329 -13.74 -9.32 7.03
C GLY A 329 -13.62 -7.87 7.46
N ILE A 330 -14.59 -7.45 8.27
CA ILE A 330 -14.59 -6.15 8.94
C ILE A 330 -14.30 -6.38 10.41
N VAL A 331 -13.28 -5.68 10.90
CA VAL A 331 -12.95 -5.57 12.33
C VAL A 331 -13.36 -4.19 12.81
N ASN A 332 -14.12 -4.12 13.90
CA ASN A 332 -14.28 -2.87 14.66
C ASN A 332 -13.50 -2.98 15.96
N VAL A 333 -12.45 -2.18 16.09
CA VAL A 333 -11.53 -2.24 17.24
C VAL A 333 -12.12 -1.66 18.52
N ASN A 334 -13.09 -0.73 18.41
CA ASN A 334 -13.74 -0.14 19.58
C ASN A 334 -14.66 -1.15 20.26
N ASN A 335 -15.42 -1.92 19.45
CA ASN A 335 -16.39 -2.90 19.91
C ASN A 335 -15.79 -4.33 20.02
N LYS A 336 -14.56 -4.53 19.57
CA LYS A 336 -13.87 -5.83 19.52
C LYS A 336 -14.71 -6.88 18.75
N THR A 337 -15.17 -6.53 17.57
CA THR A 337 -16.03 -7.40 16.74
C THR A 337 -15.36 -7.73 15.42
N PHE A 338 -15.67 -8.91 14.89
CA PHE A 338 -15.34 -9.37 13.55
C PHE A 338 -16.62 -9.77 12.81
N LYS A 339 -16.71 -9.42 11.54
CA LYS A 339 -17.79 -9.84 10.65
C LYS A 339 -17.21 -10.20 9.29
N ALA A 340 -17.45 -11.41 8.82
CA ALA A 340 -17.02 -11.84 7.48
C ALA A 340 -17.75 -11.04 6.40
N VAL A 341 -17.02 -10.67 5.33
CA VAL A 341 -17.59 -10.00 4.17
C VAL A 341 -18.22 -11.01 3.24
N THR A 342 -19.45 -10.74 2.80
CA THR A 342 -20.18 -11.53 1.78
C THR A 342 -20.11 -10.83 0.42
N GLY A 343 -20.42 -11.53 -0.67
CA GLY A 343 -20.38 -10.97 -2.03
C GLY A 343 -18.99 -10.94 -2.68
N MET A 344 -17.97 -11.48 -2.00
CA MET A 344 -16.68 -11.79 -2.64
C MET A 344 -16.84 -13.02 -3.56
N PRO A 345 -15.94 -13.24 -4.52
CA PRO A 345 -15.90 -14.49 -5.28
C PRO A 345 -15.74 -15.71 -4.37
N ASP A 346 -16.18 -16.87 -4.84
CA ASP A 346 -15.92 -18.14 -4.15
C ASP A 346 -14.41 -18.30 -3.91
N LEU A 347 -14.01 -18.73 -2.72
CA LEU A 347 -12.61 -18.80 -2.29
C LEU A 347 -11.75 -19.66 -3.22
N ASP A 348 -12.32 -20.71 -3.79
CA ASP A 348 -11.64 -21.58 -4.75
C ASP A 348 -11.36 -20.93 -6.10
N LYS A 349 -12.05 -19.82 -6.42
CA LYS A 349 -11.84 -19.01 -7.62
C LYS A 349 -10.83 -17.87 -7.44
N ILE A 350 -10.57 -17.45 -6.20
CA ILE A 350 -9.62 -16.38 -5.94
C ILE A 350 -8.19 -16.87 -6.17
N GLY A 351 -7.45 -16.18 -7.03
CA GLY A 351 -6.03 -16.38 -7.25
C GLY A 351 -5.19 -15.57 -6.27
N SER A 352 -5.49 -14.28 -6.14
CA SER A 352 -4.83 -13.38 -5.20
C SER A 352 -5.71 -12.18 -4.83
N VAL A 353 -5.39 -11.56 -3.70
CA VAL A 353 -5.96 -10.31 -3.24
C VAL A 353 -4.82 -9.35 -2.98
N THR A 354 -4.92 -8.09 -3.41
CA THR A 354 -3.84 -7.13 -3.19
C THR A 354 -3.70 -6.73 -1.72
N ASP A 355 -2.48 -6.52 -1.28
CA ASP A 355 -2.14 -5.98 0.04
C ASP A 355 -2.29 -4.46 0.11
N HIS A 356 -2.23 -3.77 -1.02
CA HIS A 356 -2.23 -2.31 -1.11
C HIS A 356 -3.55 -1.80 -1.67
N ASN A 357 -4.52 -1.65 -0.77
CA ASN A 357 -5.89 -1.28 -1.08
C ASN A 357 -6.15 0.19 -0.77
N PHE A 358 -7.21 0.75 -1.34
CA PHE A 358 -7.61 2.14 -1.13
C PHE A 358 -8.86 2.27 -0.26
N THR A 359 -8.89 3.32 0.56
CA THR A 359 -10.05 3.75 1.33
C THR A 359 -10.14 5.28 1.37
N PRO A 360 -11.35 5.87 1.23
CA PRO A 360 -11.56 7.29 1.48
C PRO A 360 -11.53 7.65 2.97
N LYS A 361 -11.42 6.66 3.87
CA LYS A 361 -11.49 6.80 5.34
C LYS A 361 -12.79 7.42 5.84
N ASP A 362 -13.90 7.10 5.18
CA ASP A 362 -15.25 7.58 5.49
C ASP A 362 -15.96 6.73 6.57
N GLY A 363 -15.27 5.78 7.16
CA GLY A 363 -15.80 4.81 8.14
C GLY A 363 -16.58 3.66 7.53
N ARG A 364 -16.73 3.63 6.21
CA ARG A 364 -17.61 2.70 5.52
C ARG A 364 -16.98 1.98 4.33
N THR A 365 -16.20 2.68 3.50
CA THR A 365 -15.84 2.20 2.17
C THR A 365 -14.37 1.78 2.08
N ALA A 366 -14.13 0.61 1.45
CA ALA A 366 -12.80 0.24 0.95
C ALA A 366 -12.90 -0.31 -0.48
N TYR A 367 -11.82 -0.17 -1.23
CA TYR A 367 -11.67 -0.75 -2.57
C TYR A 367 -10.48 -1.70 -2.57
N MET A 368 -10.73 -2.94 -2.99
CA MET A 368 -9.77 -4.04 -2.92
C MET A 368 -9.59 -4.68 -4.29
N GLY A 369 -8.34 -4.88 -4.70
CA GLY A 369 -8.01 -5.59 -5.92
C GLY A 369 -8.09 -7.11 -5.70
N VAL A 370 -8.80 -7.81 -6.57
CA VAL A 370 -8.95 -9.27 -6.56
C VAL A 370 -8.63 -9.80 -7.95
N THR A 371 -7.72 -10.76 -8.02
CA THR A 371 -7.41 -11.49 -9.25
C THR A 371 -7.89 -12.93 -9.11
N LEU A 372 -8.67 -13.38 -10.08
CA LEU A 372 -9.19 -14.74 -10.11
C LEU A 372 -8.16 -15.70 -10.75
N LYS A 373 -8.35 -17.00 -10.51
CA LYS A 373 -7.46 -18.04 -11.06
C LYS A 373 -7.51 -18.15 -12.59
N ASP A 374 -8.57 -17.63 -13.21
CA ASP A 374 -8.67 -17.52 -14.67
C ASP A 374 -7.92 -16.32 -15.26
N GLY A 375 -7.26 -15.50 -14.40
CA GLY A 375 -6.51 -14.32 -14.77
C GLY A 375 -7.35 -13.04 -14.85
N SER A 376 -8.66 -13.10 -14.62
CA SER A 376 -9.53 -11.91 -14.56
C SER A 376 -9.25 -11.13 -13.27
N SER A 377 -9.12 -9.82 -13.36
CA SER A 377 -8.88 -8.94 -12.22
C SER A 377 -9.98 -7.89 -12.09
N PHE A 378 -10.40 -7.64 -10.84
CA PHE A 378 -11.46 -6.70 -10.53
C PHE A 378 -11.13 -5.90 -9.28
N VAL A 379 -11.64 -4.68 -9.22
CA VAL A 379 -11.75 -3.92 -7.98
C VAL A 379 -13.09 -4.27 -7.33
N TYR A 380 -13.07 -4.67 -6.07
CA TYR A 380 -14.26 -4.88 -5.25
C TYR A 380 -14.45 -3.70 -4.30
N LYS A 381 -15.65 -3.13 -4.29
CA LYS A 381 -16.08 -2.16 -3.27
C LYS A 381 -16.61 -2.93 -2.07
N ILE A 382 -16.07 -2.65 -0.90
CA ILE A 382 -16.50 -3.24 0.38
C ILE A 382 -17.23 -2.17 1.19
N ASP A 383 -18.44 -2.49 1.63
CA ASP A 383 -19.22 -1.70 2.57
C ASP A 383 -19.10 -2.31 3.97
N ALA A 384 -18.44 -1.60 4.89
CA ALA A 384 -18.18 -2.09 6.24
C ALA A 384 -19.43 -2.14 7.12
N VAL A 385 -20.46 -1.35 6.84
CA VAL A 385 -21.70 -1.31 7.63
C VAL A 385 -22.50 -2.59 7.40
N THR A 386 -22.65 -2.98 6.15
CA THR A 386 -23.37 -4.21 5.77
C THR A 386 -22.45 -5.45 5.79
N ALA A 387 -21.15 -5.26 5.72
CA ALA A 387 -20.12 -6.28 5.47
C ALA A 387 -20.38 -7.01 4.13
N THR A 388 -20.58 -6.24 3.07
CA THR A 388 -20.84 -6.77 1.72
C THR A 388 -19.81 -6.21 0.74
N ALA A 389 -19.45 -7.03 -0.24
CA ALA A 389 -18.62 -6.64 -1.36
C ALA A 389 -19.44 -6.61 -2.66
N THR A 390 -19.12 -5.67 -3.52
CA THR A 390 -19.71 -5.53 -4.86
C THR A 390 -18.59 -5.43 -5.88
N GLN A 391 -18.67 -6.23 -6.94
CA GLN A 391 -17.71 -6.17 -8.04
C GLN A 391 -17.85 -4.85 -8.77
N GLY A 392 -16.71 -4.19 -9.01
CA GLY A 392 -16.59 -2.91 -9.70
C GLY A 392 -15.74 -3.01 -10.98
N LEU A 393 -14.77 -2.10 -11.08
CA LEU A 393 -13.91 -1.93 -12.24
C LEU A 393 -13.17 -3.23 -12.60
N LYS A 394 -13.28 -3.65 -13.87
CA LYS A 394 -12.50 -4.75 -14.43
C LYS A 394 -11.12 -4.26 -14.88
N VAL A 395 -10.08 -5.03 -14.63
CA VAL A 395 -8.74 -4.79 -15.17
C VAL A 395 -8.33 -5.97 -16.03
N GLU A 396 -8.05 -5.69 -17.30
CA GLU A 396 -7.63 -6.69 -18.28
C GLU A 396 -6.11 -6.66 -18.49
N GLY A 397 -5.52 -7.85 -18.60
CA GLY A 397 -4.12 -8.02 -18.96
C GLY A 397 -3.16 -8.14 -17.79
N GLY A 398 -3.62 -8.22 -16.53
CA GLY A 398 -2.73 -8.42 -15.41
C GLY A 398 -3.36 -8.47 -14.03
N THR A 399 -2.54 -8.67 -13.03
CA THR A 399 -2.89 -8.71 -11.61
C THR A 399 -2.82 -7.31 -11.01
N ILE A 400 -3.88 -6.90 -10.30
CA ILE A 400 -3.87 -5.64 -9.55
C ILE A 400 -2.98 -5.81 -8.32
N THR A 401 -1.93 -4.99 -8.20
CA THR A 401 -0.97 -5.04 -7.09
C THR A 401 -1.08 -3.85 -6.14
N SER A 402 -1.69 -2.74 -6.57
CA SER A 402 -1.96 -1.59 -5.72
C SER A 402 -3.12 -0.77 -6.26
N ILE A 403 -3.87 -0.15 -5.35
CA ILE A 403 -4.88 0.87 -5.63
C ILE A 403 -4.55 2.10 -4.78
N SER A 404 -4.34 3.23 -5.41
CA SER A 404 -4.01 4.49 -4.78
C SER A 404 -4.89 5.62 -5.30
N LYS A 405 -4.93 6.75 -4.58
CA LYS A 405 -5.60 7.99 -5.01
C LYS A 405 -4.69 9.18 -4.75
N LEU A 406 -4.63 10.11 -5.69
CA LEU A 406 -4.05 11.44 -5.55
C LEU A 406 -5.11 12.50 -5.26
#